data_e48cc58b2863a5789563c84cdafed6cd
#
_entry.id   e48cc58b2863a5789563c84cdafed6cd
#
_cell.length_a   1.000
_cell.length_b   1.000
_cell.length_c   1.000
_cell.angle_alpha   90.00
_cell.angle_beta   90.00
_cell.angle_gamma   90.00
#
_symmetry.space_group_name_H-M   'P 1'
#
loop_
_entity.id
_entity.type
_entity.pdbx_description
1 polymer ?
#
loop_
_entity_poly.entity_id
_entity_poly.type
_entity_poly.pdbx_seq_one_letter_code
_entity_poly.pdbx_strand_id
1 'polypeptide(L)'
;MRAKNKDKTMKLKNLLFDDIAVKRALTRLSYEIIERSPDIENTVLIGIKTRGVPLAKIISENLNKNSGVNVPVLELDITHYRDDVKKEIEVSDTLKKSDVEGKDVILVDDVLFTGRTTRAAIDAVFSAGRASSIKLAVLVDR
;
A
#
# COMPACT_ATOMS: atom_id res chain seq x y z
N MET A 1 8.98 16.27 23.61
CA MET A 1 8.66 15.66 23.94
C MET A 1 8.86 15.05 24.17
N ARG A 2 9.01 14.86 23.79
CA ARG A 2 8.66 14.03 23.93
C ARG A 2 8.94 13.28 24.52
N ALA A 3 9.08 12.90 24.67
CA ALA A 3 8.85 12.08 25.06
C ALA A 3 9.03 11.59 25.61
N LYS A 4 8.97 11.38 25.54
CA LYS A 4 8.71 10.78 25.89
C LYS A 4 8.78 10.25 25.94
N ASN A 5 8.95 10.13 25.51
CA ASN A 5 8.56 9.62 25.37
C ASN A 5 8.77 8.73 25.39
N LYS A 6 8.87 7.94 25.02
CA LYS A 6 8.60 7.06 24.88
C LYS A 6 8.01 6.24 25.46
N ASP A 7 7.85 5.60 26.26
CA ASP A 7 6.92 5.24 26.56
C ASP A 7 6.02 5.81 26.52
N LYS A 8 6.07 6.49 26.68
CA LYS A 8 5.31 7.28 26.28
C LYS A 8 5.46 7.27 24.96
N THR A 9 6.47 6.80 24.55
CA THR A 9 6.60 6.69 23.23
C THR A 9 5.72 5.77 22.62
N MET A 10 5.39 4.71 23.25
CA MET A 10 4.49 3.88 22.78
C MET A 10 3.27 4.47 22.74
N LYS A 11 2.98 5.16 23.72
CA LYS A 11 1.84 5.83 23.68
C LYS A 11 1.98 6.81 22.67
N LEU A 12 3.09 7.39 22.53
CA LEU A 12 3.31 8.36 21.56
C LEU A 12 3.08 7.81 20.22
N LYS A 13 3.48 6.60 19.97
CA LYS A 13 3.23 6.02 18.73
C LYS A 13 1.79 5.94 18.49
N ASN A 14 1.03 5.57 19.45
CA ASN A 14 -0.38 5.49 19.28
C ASN A 14 -0.93 6.86 18.97
N LEU A 15 -0.38 7.88 19.57
CA LEU A 15 -0.87 9.21 19.31
C LEU A 15 -0.54 9.65 17.91
N LEU A 16 0.61 9.26 17.41
CA LEU A 16 1.00 9.63 16.08
C LEU A 16 0.08 9.03 15.05
N PHE A 17 -0.51 7.91 15.38
CA PHE A 17 -1.39 7.25 14.46
C PHE A 17 -2.84 7.29 14.93
N ASP A 18 -3.21 8.38 15.61
CA ASP A 18 -4.60 8.52 16.00
C ASP A 18 -5.43 8.74 14.75
N ASP A 19 -6.72 8.59 14.89
CA ASP A 19 -7.63 8.64 13.78
C ASP A 19 -7.54 9.89 12.94
N ILE A 20 -7.41 11.02 13.58
CA ILE A 20 -7.37 12.28 12.85
C ILE A 20 -6.13 12.41 12.01
N ALA A 21 -4.99 12.08 12.59
CA ALA A 21 -3.72 12.18 11.87
C ALA A 21 -3.70 11.22 10.70
N VAL A 22 -4.18 10.01 10.90
CA VAL A 22 -4.20 9.02 9.85
C VAL A 22 -5.14 9.45 8.73
N LYS A 23 -6.32 9.96 9.08
CA LYS A 23 -7.25 10.40 8.05
C LYS A 23 -6.68 11.53 7.23
N ARG A 24 -5.98 12.47 7.86
CA ARG A 24 -5.38 13.57 7.12
C ARG A 24 -4.29 13.07 6.18
N ALA A 25 -3.48 12.15 6.67
CA ALA A 25 -2.41 11.60 5.83
C ALA A 25 -2.98 10.85 4.65
N LEU A 26 -4.04 10.08 4.88
CA LEU A 26 -4.65 9.33 3.79
C LEU A 26 -5.33 10.25 2.78
N THR A 27 -5.91 11.34 3.26
CA THR A 27 -6.52 12.31 2.37
C THR A 27 -5.45 12.93 1.48
N ARG A 28 -4.31 13.30 2.06
CA ARG A 28 -3.22 13.87 1.27
C ARG A 28 -2.69 12.88 0.26
N LEU A 29 -2.51 11.63 0.66
CA LEU A 29 -2.04 10.61 -0.25
C LEU A 29 -3.02 10.43 -1.41
N SER A 30 -4.30 10.48 -1.11
CA SER A 30 -5.32 10.29 -2.14
C SER A 30 -5.25 11.39 -3.18
N TYR A 31 -5.06 12.64 -2.74
CA TYR A 31 -4.95 13.73 -3.68
C TYR A 31 -3.66 13.60 -4.51
N GLU A 32 -2.57 13.19 -3.88
CA GLU A 32 -1.34 12.98 -4.62
C GLU A 32 -1.48 11.91 -5.67
N ILE A 33 -2.19 10.85 -5.33
CA ILE A 33 -2.42 9.78 -6.28
C ILE A 33 -3.18 10.29 -7.50
N ILE A 34 -4.22 11.08 -7.25
CA ILE A 34 -4.99 11.63 -8.36
C ILE A 34 -4.11 12.52 -9.24
N GLU A 35 -3.30 13.35 -8.62
CA GLU A 35 -2.42 14.24 -9.37
C GLU A 35 -1.39 13.50 -10.19
N ARG A 36 -0.92 12.39 -9.69
CA ARG A 36 0.16 11.66 -10.35
C ARG A 36 -0.30 10.48 -11.18
N SER A 37 -1.61 10.28 -11.28
CA SER A 37 -2.14 9.16 -12.03
C SER A 37 -2.89 9.68 -13.24
N PRO A 38 -2.22 9.78 -14.35
CA PRO A 38 -2.86 10.33 -15.54
C PRO A 38 -4.04 9.49 -15.99
N ASP A 39 -4.03 8.21 -15.64
CA ASP A 39 -5.11 7.32 -16.02
C ASP A 39 -5.61 6.63 -14.77
N ILE A 40 -6.39 7.35 -13.97
CA ILE A 40 -6.88 6.82 -12.71
C ILE A 40 -7.76 5.59 -12.93
N GLU A 41 -8.39 5.50 -14.08
CA GLU A 41 -9.26 4.37 -14.37
C GLU A 41 -8.47 3.09 -14.62
N ASN A 42 -7.18 3.23 -14.88
CA ASN A 42 -6.31 2.08 -15.11
C ASN A 42 -5.45 1.78 -13.89
N THR A 43 -5.81 2.33 -12.74
CA THR A 43 -5.02 2.20 -11.52
C THR A 43 -5.58 1.11 -10.63
N VAL A 44 -4.70 0.39 -9.95
CA VAL A 44 -5.11 -0.61 -8.97
C VAL A 44 -4.28 -0.39 -7.72
N LEU A 45 -4.94 -0.51 -6.57
CA LEU A 45 -4.25 -0.39 -5.28
C LEU A 45 -4.02 -1.80 -4.76
N ILE A 46 -2.82 -2.05 -4.28
CA ILE A 46 -2.50 -3.33 -3.68
C ILE A 46 -2.04 -3.08 -2.26
N GLY A 47 -2.84 -3.48 -1.30
CA GLY A 47 -2.51 -3.33 0.11
C GLY A 47 -1.65 -4.48 0.56
N ILE A 48 -0.51 -4.17 1.16
CA ILE A 48 0.39 -5.19 1.67
C ILE A 48 -0.12 -5.61 3.04
N LYS A 49 -0.45 -6.90 3.18
CA LYS A 49 -0.95 -7.43 4.43
C LYS A 49 0.08 -7.23 5.51
N THR A 50 -0.36 -6.84 6.64
CA THR A 50 -1.74 -6.74 7.10
C THR A 50 -2.22 -5.31 7.08
N ARG A 51 -1.36 -4.38 7.42
CA ARG A 51 -1.78 -3.00 7.66
C ARG A 51 -2.06 -2.20 6.41
N GLY A 52 -1.45 -2.57 5.32
CA GLY A 52 -1.69 -1.84 4.09
C GLY A 52 -3.09 -2.03 3.53
N VAL A 53 -3.75 -3.14 3.87
CA VAL A 53 -5.05 -3.44 3.30
C VAL A 53 -6.12 -2.44 3.74
N PRO A 54 -6.31 -2.20 5.03
CA PRO A 54 -7.31 -1.21 5.43
C PRO A 54 -7.00 0.19 4.93
N LEU A 55 -5.70 0.52 4.83
CA LEU A 55 -5.32 1.83 4.33
C LEU A 55 -5.67 1.95 2.85
N ALA A 56 -5.42 0.90 2.09
CA ALA A 56 -5.75 0.91 0.68
C ALA A 56 -7.25 1.07 0.46
N LYS A 57 -8.06 0.47 1.32
CA LYS A 57 -9.50 0.60 1.21
C LYS A 57 -9.96 2.03 1.46
N ILE A 58 -9.37 2.69 2.43
CA ILE A 58 -9.72 4.09 2.71
C ILE A 58 -9.27 4.98 1.56
N ILE A 59 -8.09 4.71 1.02
CA ILE A 59 -7.62 5.48 -0.13
C ILE A 59 -8.58 5.30 -1.30
N SER A 60 -9.01 4.07 -1.54
CA SER A 60 -9.95 3.81 -2.63
C SER A 60 -11.25 4.60 -2.45
N GLU A 61 -11.76 4.66 -1.23
CA GLU A 61 -12.95 5.44 -0.96
C GLU A 61 -12.72 6.91 -1.25
N ASN A 62 -11.56 7.43 -0.84
CA ASN A 62 -11.25 8.83 -1.08
C ASN A 62 -11.09 9.12 -2.57
N LEU A 63 -10.50 8.19 -3.30
CA LEU A 63 -10.35 8.37 -4.74
C LEU A 63 -11.71 8.40 -5.41
N ASN A 64 -12.61 7.55 -4.94
CA ASN A 64 -13.95 7.55 -5.51
C ASN A 64 -14.68 8.85 -5.22
N LYS A 65 -14.56 9.37 -4.02
CA LYS A 65 -15.19 10.62 -3.67
C LYS A 65 -14.68 11.78 -4.50
N ASN A 66 -13.40 11.77 -4.78
CA ASN A 66 -12.78 12.92 -5.43
C ASN A 66 -12.68 12.81 -6.95
N SER A 67 -12.74 11.62 -7.48
CA SER A 67 -12.62 11.44 -8.93
C SER A 67 -13.82 10.73 -9.53
N GLY A 68 -14.64 10.11 -8.72
CA GLY A 68 -15.77 9.35 -9.23
C GLY A 68 -15.40 7.97 -9.77
N VAL A 69 -14.14 7.59 -9.64
CA VAL A 69 -13.68 6.32 -10.18
C VAL A 69 -13.51 5.30 -9.06
N ASN A 70 -13.99 4.08 -9.29
CA ASN A 70 -13.80 3.00 -8.34
C ASN A 70 -12.48 2.33 -8.65
N VAL A 71 -11.49 2.60 -7.81
CA VAL A 71 -10.16 1.99 -7.99
C VAL A 71 -10.14 0.69 -7.18
N PRO A 72 -9.90 -0.43 -7.83
CA PRO A 72 -9.94 -1.71 -7.11
C PRO A 72 -8.82 -1.86 -6.10
N VAL A 73 -9.09 -2.62 -5.05
CA VAL A 73 -8.12 -2.88 -4.01
C VAL A 73 -7.86 -4.38 -3.97
N LEU A 74 -6.60 -4.74 -4.07
CA LEU A 74 -6.18 -6.13 -3.96
C LEU A 74 -5.31 -6.28 -2.73
N GLU A 75 -5.19 -7.50 -2.25
CA GLU A 75 -4.39 -7.81 -1.06
C GLU A 75 -3.20 -8.63 -1.46
N LEU A 76 -2.08 -8.37 -0.85
CA LEU A 76 -0.86 -9.09 -1.15
C LEU A 76 -0.18 -9.51 0.14
N ASP A 77 0.10 -10.80 0.26
CA ASP A 77 0.83 -11.33 1.39
C ASP A 77 2.24 -11.63 0.91
N ILE A 78 3.21 -10.91 1.45
CA ILE A 78 4.58 -11.03 1.01
C ILE A 78 5.43 -11.92 1.90
N THR A 79 4.80 -12.61 2.82
CA THR A 79 5.53 -13.44 3.76
C THR A 79 6.47 -14.41 3.05
N HIS A 80 6.00 -15.04 2.02
CA HIS A 80 6.82 -16.02 1.31
C HIS A 80 7.96 -15.40 0.54
N TYR A 81 7.84 -14.15 0.18
CA TYR A 81 8.87 -13.49 -0.59
C TYR A 81 9.96 -12.92 0.28
N ARG A 82 9.63 -12.65 1.54
CA ARG A 82 10.57 -12.00 2.43
C ARG A 82 11.68 -12.91 2.93
N ASP A 83 11.40 -14.18 3.01
CA ASP A 83 12.31 -15.12 3.64
C ASP A 83 13.32 -15.75 2.71
N ASP A 84 13.30 -15.40 1.48
CA ASP A 84 14.22 -15.99 0.51
C ASP A 84 14.07 -17.49 0.42
N VAL A 85 13.03 -18.04 0.99
CA VAL A 85 12.81 -19.45 0.93
C VAL A 85 11.94 -19.73 -0.26
N LYS A 86 12.39 -20.55 -1.15
CA LYS A 86 11.63 -20.85 -2.33
C LYS A 86 10.59 -21.85 -2.01
N LYS A 87 9.49 -21.42 -1.49
CA LYS A 87 8.39 -22.28 -1.24
C LYS A 87 7.37 -21.99 -2.29
N GLU A 88 6.54 -22.97 -2.55
CA GLU A 88 5.47 -22.76 -3.47
C GLU A 88 4.48 -21.82 -2.82
N ILE A 89 4.08 -20.83 -3.55
CA ILE A 89 3.17 -19.84 -3.04
C ILE A 89 1.76 -20.33 -3.23
N GLU A 90 0.95 -20.16 -2.21
CA GLU A 90 -0.44 -20.56 -2.30
C GLU A 90 -1.11 -19.74 -3.37
N VAL A 91 -1.86 -20.40 -4.21
CA VAL A 91 -2.52 -19.71 -5.29
C VAL A 91 -3.42 -18.61 -4.79
N SER A 92 -4.07 -18.83 -3.66
CA SER A 92 -4.99 -17.83 -3.13
C SER A 92 -4.29 -16.54 -2.74
N ASP A 93 -2.99 -16.60 -2.53
CA ASP A 93 -2.26 -15.42 -2.11
C ASP A 93 -1.49 -14.76 -3.22
N THR A 94 -1.62 -15.24 -4.43
CA THR A 94 -0.88 -14.68 -5.53
C THR A 94 -1.77 -13.77 -6.35
N LEU A 95 -1.15 -12.76 -6.92
CA LEU A 95 -1.85 -11.88 -7.83
C LEU A 95 -2.02 -12.58 -9.17
N LYS A 96 -3.08 -12.26 -9.85
CA LYS A 96 -3.31 -12.82 -11.18
C LYS A 96 -2.74 -11.87 -12.22
N LYS A 97 -2.41 -12.41 -13.36
CA LYS A 97 -1.89 -11.58 -14.42
C LYS A 97 -2.85 -10.45 -14.75
N SER A 98 -4.15 -10.76 -14.82
CA SER A 98 -5.14 -9.75 -15.16
C SER A 98 -5.25 -8.65 -14.13
N ASP A 99 -4.74 -8.88 -12.93
CA ASP A 99 -4.80 -7.87 -11.88
C ASP A 99 -3.81 -6.73 -12.12
N VAL A 100 -2.70 -7.03 -12.74
CA VAL A 100 -1.61 -6.06 -12.86
C VAL A 100 -1.17 -5.76 -14.28
N GLU A 101 -1.47 -6.63 -15.21
CA GLU A 101 -0.96 -6.46 -16.57
C GLU A 101 -1.44 -5.13 -17.17
N GLY A 102 -0.51 -4.29 -17.54
CA GLY A 102 -0.82 -2.99 -18.14
C GLY A 102 -1.40 -1.97 -17.18
N LYS A 103 -1.43 -2.28 -15.88
CA LYS A 103 -2.05 -1.39 -14.91
C LYS A 103 -1.02 -0.49 -14.25
N ASP A 104 -1.51 0.61 -13.72
CA ASP A 104 -0.69 1.47 -12.87
C ASP A 104 -0.91 0.97 -11.46
N VAL A 105 0.08 0.31 -10.90
CA VAL A 105 -0.03 -0.33 -9.61
C VAL A 105 0.47 0.59 -8.52
N ILE A 106 -0.31 0.71 -7.44
CA ILE A 106 0.12 1.47 -6.28
C ILE A 106 0.13 0.52 -5.09
N LEU A 107 1.32 0.27 -4.56
CA LEU A 107 1.47 -0.57 -3.39
C LEU A 107 1.26 0.29 -2.15
N VAL A 108 0.46 -0.19 -1.22
CA VAL A 108 0.10 0.59 -0.03
C VAL A 108 0.55 -0.13 1.22
N ASP A 109 1.25 0.59 2.09
CA ASP A 109 1.66 0.04 3.37
C ASP A 109 1.69 1.19 4.38
N ASP A 110 1.80 0.86 5.66
CA ASP A 110 1.76 1.90 6.69
C ASP A 110 3.13 2.54 6.90
N VAL A 111 4.17 1.76 6.87
CA VAL A 111 5.51 2.26 7.17
C VAL A 111 6.54 1.66 6.23
N LEU A 112 7.48 2.47 5.82
CA LEU A 112 8.59 1.98 5.01
C LEU A 112 9.78 1.79 5.94
N PHE A 113 9.99 0.59 6.44
CA PHE A 113 11.09 0.30 7.35
C PHE A 113 12.38 0.00 6.61
N THR A 114 12.32 -0.89 5.66
CA THR A 114 13.50 -1.32 4.93
C THR A 114 13.12 -1.54 3.49
N GLY A 115 14.06 -1.74 2.66
CA GLY A 115 13.78 -2.04 1.27
C GLY A 115 13.27 -3.45 1.04
N ARG A 116 13.36 -4.32 2.05
CA ARG A 116 12.94 -5.69 1.87
C ARG A 116 11.48 -5.88 1.55
N THR A 117 10.61 -5.22 2.31
CA THR A 117 9.19 -5.34 2.09
C THR A 117 8.81 -4.78 0.72
N THR A 118 9.38 -3.63 0.39
CA THR A 118 9.09 -3.02 -0.91
C THR A 118 9.58 -3.91 -2.03
N ARG A 119 10.78 -4.44 -1.90
CA ARG A 119 11.32 -5.31 -2.93
C ARG A 119 10.48 -6.56 -3.10
N ALA A 120 10.06 -7.18 -2.00
CA ALA A 120 9.25 -8.38 -2.07
C ALA A 120 7.92 -8.10 -2.77
N ALA A 121 7.32 -6.94 -2.47
CA ALA A 121 6.06 -6.58 -3.09
C ALA A 121 6.24 -6.34 -4.59
N ILE A 122 7.30 -5.66 -4.97
CA ILE A 122 7.58 -5.42 -6.37
C ILE A 122 7.82 -6.73 -7.11
N ASP A 123 8.57 -7.64 -6.49
CA ASP A 123 8.83 -8.93 -7.09
C ASP A 123 7.53 -9.71 -7.28
N ALA A 124 6.62 -9.61 -6.32
CA ALA A 124 5.34 -10.29 -6.44
C ALA A 124 4.54 -9.76 -7.62
N VAL A 125 4.56 -8.45 -7.82
CA VAL A 125 3.86 -7.85 -8.95
C VAL A 125 4.48 -8.32 -10.25
N PHE A 126 5.81 -8.30 -10.34
CA PHE A 126 6.49 -8.75 -11.55
C PHE A 126 6.23 -10.22 -11.84
N SER A 127 6.09 -11.03 -10.79
CA SER A 127 5.80 -12.44 -10.99
C SER A 127 4.41 -12.63 -11.56
N ALA A 128 3.50 -11.73 -11.27
CA ALA A 128 2.13 -11.84 -11.75
C ALA A 128 1.97 -11.35 -13.17
N GLY A 129 2.65 -10.26 -13.53
CA GLY A 129 2.51 -9.73 -14.88
C GLY A 129 3.33 -8.45 -15.06
N ARG A 130 3.07 -7.76 -16.14
CA ARG A 130 3.79 -6.55 -16.47
C ARG A 130 2.94 -5.33 -16.21
N ALA A 131 3.16 -4.69 -15.09
CA ALA A 131 2.47 -3.45 -14.77
C ALA A 131 3.04 -2.32 -15.64
N SER A 132 2.22 -1.33 -15.93
CA SER A 132 2.70 -0.14 -16.64
C SER A 132 3.57 0.69 -15.72
N SER A 133 3.22 0.74 -14.44
CA SER A 133 4.04 1.46 -13.46
C SER A 133 3.77 0.88 -12.09
N ILE A 134 4.72 1.05 -11.19
CA ILE A 134 4.56 0.62 -9.80
C ILE A 134 5.01 1.78 -8.94
N LYS A 135 4.11 2.23 -8.08
CA LYS A 135 4.40 3.32 -7.16
C LYS A 135 4.15 2.83 -5.74
N LEU A 136 4.72 3.51 -4.79
CA LEU A 136 4.59 3.13 -3.40
C LEU A 136 3.93 4.26 -2.63
N ALA A 137 2.90 3.94 -1.87
CA ALA A 137 2.22 4.90 -1.01
C ALA A 137 2.35 4.43 0.43
N VAL A 138 2.99 5.23 1.26
CA VAL A 138 3.18 4.88 2.67
C VAL A 138 2.78 6.06 3.53
N LEU A 139 2.28 5.76 4.71
CA LEU A 139 1.91 6.80 5.66
C LEU A 139 3.13 7.44 6.29
N VAL A 140 4.09 6.64 6.64
CA VAL A 140 5.29 7.13 7.31
C VAL A 140 6.51 6.59 6.61
N ASP A 141 7.40 7.46 6.22
CA ASP A 141 8.63 7.08 5.56
C ASP A 141 9.73 7.04 6.62
N ARG A 142 10.34 5.91 6.80
CA ARG A 142 11.37 5.77 7.82
C ARG A 142 12.73 5.48 7.25
#